data_29b282bce3e297cc35ef01a5e21a5204
#
_entry.id   29b282bce3e297cc35ef01a5e21a5204
#
_cell.length_a   1.000
_cell.length_b   1.000
_cell.length_c   1.000
_cell.angle_alpha   90.00
_cell.angle_beta   90.00
_cell.angle_gamma   90.00
#
_symmetry.space_group_name_H-M   'P 1'
#
loop_
_entity.id
_entity.type
_entity.pdbx_description
1 polymer ?
#
loop_
_entity_poly.entity_id
_entity_poly.type
_entity_poly.pdbx_seq_one_letter_code
_entity_poly.pdbx_strand_id
1 'polypeptide(L)'
;RSVSRGLGDVYKRQVHMRVSAPPFLNPCYYGTDIDSREHLIACHHSIKEISDIIGTDSLGYLSVENAKKLAVHANGCECGYCTACFSGEYPTNIPTEMYKDKFDRKISESKEKTTT
;
A
#
# COMPACT_ATOMS: atom_id res chain seq x y z
N ARG A 1 -8.33 17.93 -4.11
CA ARG A 1 -8.58 18.15 -2.68
C ARG A 1 -9.51 17.07 -2.15
N SER A 2 -9.10 16.36 -1.13
CA SER A 2 -9.99 15.41 -0.45
C SER A 2 -11.14 16.19 0.20
N VAL A 3 -12.38 15.68 0.07
CA VAL A 3 -13.58 16.29 0.68
C VAL A 3 -13.42 16.40 2.20
N SER A 4 -12.82 15.41 2.82
CA SER A 4 -12.57 15.37 4.25
C SER A 4 -11.60 16.48 4.70
N ARG A 5 -10.57 16.77 3.92
CA ARG A 5 -9.65 17.87 4.17
C ARG A 5 -10.35 19.23 4.00
N GLY A 6 -11.19 19.38 2.97
CA GLY A 6 -11.97 20.60 2.77
C GLY A 6 -12.86 20.91 3.97
N LEU A 7 -13.49 19.90 4.58
CA LEU A 7 -14.27 20.05 5.81
C LEU A 7 -13.39 20.44 7.01
N GLY A 8 -12.19 19.87 7.12
CA GLY A 8 -11.21 20.23 8.13
C GLY A 8 -10.75 21.68 8.03
N ASP A 9 -10.49 22.15 6.82
CA ASP A 9 -10.06 23.52 6.54
C ASP A 9 -11.13 24.57 6.88
N VAL A 10 -12.41 24.21 6.77
CA VAL A 10 -13.53 25.16 6.93
C VAL A 10 -14.12 25.15 8.35
N TYR A 11 -14.25 23.97 8.96
CA TYR A 11 -15.00 23.82 10.21
C TYR A 11 -14.18 23.33 11.37
N LYS A 12 -12.97 22.80 11.15
CA LYS A 12 -12.13 22.21 12.20
C LYS A 12 -10.82 22.97 12.35
N ARG A 13 -10.35 23.05 13.58
CA ARG A 13 -9.03 23.63 13.88
C ARG A 13 -7.88 22.70 13.50
N GLN A 14 -8.10 21.40 13.60
CA GLN A 14 -7.09 20.37 13.35
C GLN A 14 -7.69 19.21 12.56
N VAL A 15 -6.87 18.59 11.73
CA VAL A 15 -7.20 17.39 10.96
C VAL A 15 -6.23 16.28 11.33
N HIS A 16 -6.73 15.26 12.00
CA HIS A 16 -5.99 14.08 12.39
C HIS A 16 -6.41 12.88 11.54
N MET A 17 -5.50 12.37 10.72
CA MET A 17 -5.77 11.21 9.87
C MET A 17 -5.25 9.93 10.50
N ARG A 18 -6.08 8.88 10.49
CA ARG A 18 -5.71 7.53 10.92
C ARG A 18 -6.08 6.54 9.83
N VAL A 19 -5.08 5.82 9.37
CA VAL A 19 -5.22 4.82 8.31
C VAL A 19 -5.31 3.45 8.97
N SER A 20 -6.37 2.71 8.69
CA SER A 20 -6.65 1.38 9.25
C SER A 20 -5.82 0.26 8.62
N ALA A 21 -4.77 0.59 7.92
CA ALA A 21 -3.82 -0.34 7.30
C ALA A 21 -2.38 0.10 7.57
N PRO A 22 -1.41 -0.82 7.53
CA PRO A 22 0.00 -0.45 7.49
C PRO A 22 0.36 0.28 6.19
N PRO A 23 1.46 1.04 6.15
CA PRO A 23 1.92 1.66 4.91
C PRO A 23 2.36 0.59 3.90
N PHE A 24 1.97 0.77 2.64
CA PHE A 24 2.41 -0.10 1.55
C PHE A 24 3.85 0.24 1.16
N LEU A 25 4.73 -0.74 1.31
CA LEU A 25 6.16 -0.61 1.01
C LEU A 25 6.60 -1.48 -0.18
N ASN A 26 5.77 -2.44 -0.58
CA ASN A 26 6.09 -3.39 -1.62
C ASN A 26 4.87 -3.66 -2.51
N PRO A 27 5.08 -3.95 -3.81
CA PRO A 27 4.00 -4.33 -4.72
C PRO A 27 3.40 -5.67 -4.32
N CYS A 28 2.16 -5.93 -4.77
CA CYS A 28 1.51 -7.21 -4.60
C CYS A 28 1.62 -8.05 -5.89
N TYR A 29 2.03 -9.32 -5.74
CA TYR A 29 2.13 -10.26 -6.86
C TYR A 29 0.98 -11.30 -6.88
N TYR A 30 0.05 -11.22 -5.93
CA TYR A 30 -0.96 -12.26 -5.70
C TYR A 30 -2.39 -11.88 -6.06
N GLY A 31 -2.62 -10.69 -6.55
CA GLY A 31 -3.95 -10.32 -7.02
C GLY A 31 -4.53 -9.03 -6.47
N THR A 32 -3.87 -8.39 -5.52
CA THR A 32 -4.21 -7.02 -5.16
C THR A 32 -3.50 -6.06 -6.10
N ASP A 33 -4.22 -5.08 -6.59
CA ASP A 33 -3.70 -4.07 -7.49
C ASP A 33 -2.93 -3.00 -6.70
N ILE A 34 -1.71 -3.36 -6.30
CA ILE A 34 -0.77 -2.46 -5.62
C ILE A 34 0.36 -2.22 -6.60
N ASP A 35 0.53 -0.98 -6.95
CA ASP A 35 1.46 -0.48 -7.94
C ASP A 35 2.94 -0.75 -7.60
N SER A 36 3.83 -0.46 -8.53
CA SER A 36 5.27 -0.56 -8.35
C SER A 36 5.75 0.32 -7.19
N ARG A 37 6.91 -0.03 -6.61
CA ARG A 37 7.49 0.72 -5.49
C ARG A 37 7.68 2.21 -5.79
N GLU A 38 7.91 2.55 -7.04
CA GLU A 38 8.13 3.92 -7.48
C GLU A 38 6.91 4.83 -7.26
N HIS A 39 5.71 4.26 -7.33
CA HIS A 39 4.47 4.99 -7.12
C HIS A 39 3.95 4.95 -5.68
N LEU A 40 4.55 4.12 -4.82
CA LEU A 40 4.14 4.02 -3.43
C LEU A 40 4.74 5.14 -2.59
N ILE A 41 3.92 6.08 -2.15
CA ILE A 41 4.36 7.26 -1.40
C ILE A 41 5.17 6.91 -0.14
N ALA A 42 4.81 5.82 0.54
CA ALA A 42 5.49 5.39 1.76
C ALA A 42 6.89 4.79 1.51
N CYS A 43 7.26 4.52 0.25
CA CYS A 43 8.61 4.09 -0.11
C CYS A 43 9.61 5.26 -0.17
N HIS A 44 9.12 6.46 -0.43
CA HIS A 44 9.94 7.64 -0.69
C HIS A 44 9.83 8.70 0.41
N HIS A 45 8.80 8.65 1.22
CA HIS A 45 8.51 9.66 2.23
C HIS A 45 8.25 9.03 3.59
N SER A 46 8.75 9.68 4.64
CA SER A 46 8.41 9.37 6.02
C SER A 46 6.94 9.72 6.31
N ILE A 47 6.38 9.14 7.38
CA ILE A 47 5.01 9.43 7.80
C ILE A 47 4.80 10.93 8.04
N LYS A 48 5.82 11.61 8.55
CA LYS A 48 5.77 13.07 8.77
C LYS A 48 5.69 13.84 7.46
N GLU A 49 6.54 13.50 6.49
CA GLU A 49 6.52 14.13 5.17
C GLU A 49 5.21 13.89 4.44
N ILE A 50 4.66 12.67 4.54
CA ILE A 50 3.32 12.37 3.99
C ILE A 50 2.26 13.24 4.67
N SER A 51 2.32 13.39 5.99
CA SER A 51 1.40 14.27 6.74
C SER A 51 1.48 15.72 6.23
N ASP A 52 2.68 16.22 6.00
CA ASP A 52 2.93 17.57 5.47
C ASP A 52 2.40 17.71 4.03
N ILE A 53 2.64 16.72 3.16
CA ILE A 53 2.16 16.70 1.77
C ILE A 53 0.64 16.76 1.70
N ILE A 54 -0.06 15.94 2.49
CA ILE A 54 -1.53 15.92 2.52
C ILE A 54 -2.12 17.04 3.36
N GLY A 55 -1.28 17.75 4.14
CA GLY A 55 -1.67 18.89 4.97
C GLY A 55 -2.54 18.50 6.16
N THR A 56 -2.16 17.46 6.86
CA THR A 56 -2.81 17.04 8.12
C THR A 56 -1.92 17.41 9.32
N ASP A 57 -2.55 17.69 10.46
CA ASP A 57 -1.83 17.98 11.71
C ASP A 57 -1.21 16.72 12.31
N SER A 58 -1.78 15.56 12.04
CA SER A 58 -1.14 14.29 12.35
C SER A 58 -1.63 13.16 11.45
N LEU A 59 -0.70 12.25 11.14
CA LEU A 59 -0.95 11.04 10.38
C LEU A 59 -0.48 9.83 11.19
N GLY A 60 -1.31 8.79 11.27
CA GLY A 60 -0.96 7.51 11.87
C GLY A 60 -1.44 6.34 11.04
N TYR A 61 -0.59 5.33 10.93
CA TYR A 61 -0.90 4.06 10.30
C TYR A 61 -1.06 2.95 11.35
N LEU A 62 -1.83 1.93 11.02
CA LEU A 62 -1.88 0.71 11.83
C LEU A 62 -0.55 -0.05 11.68
N SER A 63 -0.06 -0.67 12.76
CA SER A 63 1.10 -1.55 12.65
C SER A 63 0.72 -2.91 12.04
N VAL A 64 1.68 -3.57 11.40
CA VAL A 64 1.48 -4.92 10.81
C VAL A 64 1.05 -5.93 11.88
N GLU A 65 1.64 -5.87 13.07
CA GLU A 65 1.25 -6.73 14.20
C GLU A 65 -0.22 -6.52 14.62
N ASN A 66 -0.65 -5.28 14.75
CA ASN A 66 -2.03 -4.99 15.13
C ASN A 66 -3.01 -5.36 14.03
N ALA A 67 -2.63 -5.21 12.76
CA ALA A 67 -3.42 -5.68 11.64
C ALA A 67 -3.62 -7.20 11.67
N LYS A 68 -2.54 -7.96 11.95
CA LYS A 68 -2.62 -9.42 12.15
C LYS A 68 -3.52 -9.80 13.32
N LYS A 69 -3.39 -9.12 14.46
CA LYS A 69 -4.24 -9.36 15.65
C LYS A 69 -5.72 -9.13 15.37
N LEU A 70 -6.06 -8.08 14.63
CA LEU A 70 -7.45 -7.81 14.24
C LEU A 70 -8.02 -8.93 13.36
N ALA A 71 -7.24 -9.43 12.41
CA ALA A 71 -7.65 -10.49 11.51
C ALA A 71 -7.88 -11.81 12.27
N VAL A 72 -7.00 -12.17 13.20
CA VAL A 72 -7.15 -13.34 14.07
C VAL A 72 -8.37 -13.21 14.97
N HIS A 73 -8.56 -12.03 15.57
CA HIS A 73 -9.71 -11.80 16.46
C HIS A 73 -11.05 -11.89 15.73
N ALA A 74 -11.11 -11.39 14.50
CA ALA A 74 -12.35 -11.41 13.71
C ALA A 74 -12.78 -12.82 13.28
N ASN A 75 -11.82 -13.71 12.99
CA ASN A 75 -12.10 -15.03 12.42
C ASN A 75 -11.90 -16.18 13.41
N GLY A 76 -11.35 -15.93 14.59
CA GLY A 76 -11.03 -16.97 15.59
C GLY A 76 -10.02 -18.03 15.10
N CYS A 77 -9.34 -17.78 13.96
CA CYS A 77 -8.38 -18.69 13.36
C CYS A 77 -6.98 -18.08 13.40
N GLU A 78 -6.01 -18.83 13.87
CA GLU A 78 -4.59 -18.48 13.80
C GLU A 78 -3.98 -18.75 12.40
N CYS A 79 -4.81 -18.74 11.36
CA CYS A 79 -4.38 -18.89 9.99
C CYS A 79 -3.41 -17.76 9.63
N GLY A 80 -2.33 -18.07 8.92
CA GLY A 80 -1.40 -17.08 8.43
C GLY A 80 -2.06 -16.15 7.40
N TYR A 81 -1.88 -14.86 7.57
CA TYR A 81 -2.31 -13.86 6.60
C TYR A 81 -1.11 -13.32 5.83
N CYS A 82 -1.27 -13.15 4.53
CA CYS A 82 -0.22 -12.54 3.71
C CYS A 82 -0.08 -11.05 4.06
N THR A 83 1.13 -10.65 4.44
CA THR A 83 1.48 -9.26 4.76
C THR A 83 2.63 -8.75 3.90
N ALA A 84 2.90 -9.40 2.78
CA ALA A 84 4.06 -9.15 1.94
C ALA A 84 4.17 -7.70 1.44
N CYS A 85 3.04 -7.08 1.08
CA CYS A 85 3.02 -5.67 0.66
C CYS A 85 3.43 -4.69 1.77
N PHE A 86 3.34 -5.09 3.03
CA PHE A 86 3.77 -4.28 4.18
C PHE A 86 5.17 -4.67 4.67
N SER A 87 5.45 -5.98 4.80
CA SER A 87 6.69 -6.49 5.39
C SER A 87 7.81 -6.80 4.39
N GLY A 88 7.45 -7.04 3.12
CA GLY A 88 8.38 -7.51 2.09
C GLY A 88 8.67 -9.03 2.14
N GLU A 89 8.05 -9.75 3.07
CA GLU A 89 8.19 -11.21 3.19
C GLU A 89 7.10 -11.90 2.38
N TYR A 90 7.48 -12.44 1.23
CA TYR A 90 6.57 -13.12 0.33
C TYR A 90 6.51 -14.62 0.63
N PRO A 91 5.30 -15.24 0.65
CA PRO A 91 5.14 -16.67 0.95
C PRO A 91 5.69 -17.60 -0.15
N THR A 92 5.94 -17.07 -1.33
CA THR A 92 6.53 -17.82 -2.46
C THR A 92 7.66 -17.02 -3.10
N ASN A 93 8.45 -17.66 -3.96
CA ASN A 93 9.47 -16.97 -4.73
C ASN A 93 8.86 -15.86 -5.58
N ILE A 94 9.41 -14.65 -5.44
CA ILE A 94 8.99 -13.50 -6.25
C ILE A 94 9.47 -13.70 -7.69
N PRO A 95 8.68 -13.28 -8.69
CA PRO A 95 9.14 -13.25 -10.07
C PRO A 95 10.44 -12.45 -10.21
N THR A 96 11.37 -12.95 -11.00
CA THR A 96 12.62 -12.28 -11.35
C THR A 96 12.33 -10.92 -12.02
N GLU A 97 13.33 -10.06 -12.13
CA GLU A 97 13.27 -8.67 -12.61
C GLU A 97 12.37 -8.40 -13.82
N MET A 98 12.12 -9.41 -14.64
CA MET A 98 11.25 -9.33 -15.81
C MET A 98 9.77 -9.00 -15.49
N TYR A 99 9.34 -9.14 -14.24
CA TYR A 99 7.95 -8.92 -13.78
C TYR A 99 7.80 -7.79 -12.78
N LYS A 100 8.87 -7.03 -12.51
CA LYS A 100 8.84 -5.93 -11.54
C LYS A 100 7.82 -4.85 -11.92
N ASP A 101 7.60 -4.67 -13.20
CA ASP A 101 6.78 -3.59 -13.76
C ASP A 101 5.62 -4.14 -14.60
N LYS A 102 4.82 -5.04 -14.00
CA LYS A 102 3.68 -5.67 -14.69
C LYS A 102 2.66 -4.66 -15.23
N PHE A 103 2.61 -3.46 -14.66
CA PHE A 103 1.71 -2.38 -15.06
C PHE A 103 2.35 -1.40 -16.04
N ASP A 104 3.67 -1.35 -16.12
CA ASP A 104 4.39 -0.45 -17.05
C ASP A 104 4.48 -0.99 -18.47
N ARG A 105 4.18 -2.29 -18.68
CA ARG A 105 4.17 -2.90 -20.00
C ARG A 105 2.85 -2.62 -20.71
N LYS A 106 2.92 -1.91 -21.82
CA LYS A 106 1.80 -1.77 -22.74
C LYS A 106 1.37 -3.17 -23.22
N ILE A 107 0.07 -3.45 -23.17
CA ILE A 107 -0.52 -4.73 -23.60
C ILE A 107 -0.18 -5.04 -25.09
N SER A 108 0.11 -4.02 -25.89
CA SER A 108 0.55 -4.16 -27.29
C SER A 108 1.92 -4.82 -27.46
N GLU A 109 2.82 -4.71 -26.48
CA GLU A 109 4.18 -5.26 -26.58
C GLU A 109 4.24 -6.77 -26.30
N SER A 110 3.18 -7.34 -25.70
CA SER A 110 3.11 -8.77 -25.41
C SER A 110 2.72 -9.64 -26.63
N LYS A 111 2.18 -9.04 -27.68
CA LYS A 111 1.70 -9.77 -28.89
C LYS A 111 2.79 -10.04 -29.95
N GLU A 112 3.91 -9.34 -29.89
CA GLU A 112 4.97 -9.51 -30.91
C GLU A 112 5.91 -10.70 -30.67
N LYS A 113 5.86 -11.35 -29.51
CA LYS A 113 6.76 -12.47 -29.17
C LYS A 113 6.19 -13.87 -29.36
N THR A 114 4.98 -14.01 -29.90
CA THR A 114 4.33 -15.34 -30.06
C THR A 114 4.19 -15.77 -31.52
N THR A 115 4.88 -15.14 -32.46
CA THR A 115 4.88 -15.54 -33.88
C THR A 115 6.31 -15.75 -34.34
N THR A 116 6.88 -16.87 -33.92
CA THR A 116 8.00 -17.51 -34.65
C THR A 116 8.01 -19.00 -34.30
#